data_04555e227a9a777aad835253e4390333
#
_entry.id   04555e227a9a777aad835253e4390333
#
_cell.length_a   1.000
_cell.length_b   1.000
_cell.length_c   1.000
_cell.angle_alpha   90.00
_cell.angle_beta   90.00
_cell.angle_gamma   90.00
#
_symmetry.space_group_name_H-M   'P 1'
#
loop_
_entity.id
_entity.type
_entity.pdbx_description
1 polymer ?
#
loop_
_entity_poly.entity_id
_entity_poly.type
_entity_poly.pdbx_seq_one_letter_code
_entity_poly.pdbx_strand_id
1 'polypeptide(L)'
;VLMVYHNIYDSWSWLGGHADGETDLLAVAIREVKEEAGISGVRPVSEKIFSLESLTVDGHVKRGKYVSSHLHLHVTYLLEAASEEQVFVKEDENSGVSWFTPEEALKKSTEPWFVERVYGKLVEKMKKND
;
A
#
# COMPACT_ATOMS: atom_id res chain seq x y z
N VAL A 1 -7.04 6.91 -5.85
CA VAL A 1 -6.10 6.04 -5.13
C VAL A 1 -6.80 5.34 -3.98
N LEU A 2 -6.70 4.04 -3.94
CA LEU A 2 -7.25 3.25 -2.85
C LEU A 2 -6.26 3.20 -1.68
N MET A 3 -6.75 3.47 -0.48
CA MET A 3 -5.93 3.45 0.73
C MET A 3 -6.64 2.69 1.85
N VAL A 4 -5.85 2.18 2.78
CA VAL A 4 -6.34 1.56 4.02
C VAL A 4 -5.84 2.35 5.22
N TYR A 5 -6.64 2.39 6.29
CA TYR A 5 -6.20 2.94 7.56
C TYR A 5 -5.51 1.84 8.36
N HIS A 6 -4.19 1.93 8.44
CA HIS A 6 -3.34 0.91 9.05
C HIS A 6 -3.24 1.12 10.56
N ASN A 7 -3.64 0.12 11.34
CA ASN A 7 -3.71 0.25 12.79
C ASN A 7 -2.35 0.42 13.48
N ILE A 8 -1.31 -0.22 12.96
CA ILE A 8 0.04 -0.12 13.57
C ILE A 8 0.62 1.26 13.35
N TYR A 9 0.53 1.80 12.13
CA TYR A 9 1.09 3.11 11.80
C TYR A 9 0.16 4.28 12.13
N ASP A 10 -1.09 3.98 12.50
CA ASP A 10 -2.13 4.98 12.82
C ASP A 10 -2.25 6.03 11.71
N SER A 11 -2.33 5.56 10.47
CA SER A 11 -2.34 6.42 9.28
C SER A 11 -2.98 5.74 8.09
N TRP A 12 -3.50 6.54 7.16
CA TRP A 12 -3.88 6.06 5.84
C TRP A 12 -2.62 5.73 5.04
N SER A 13 -2.58 4.57 4.44
CA SER A 13 -1.43 4.10 3.66
C SER A 13 -1.88 3.29 2.45
N TRP A 14 -0.94 3.10 1.53
CA TRP A 14 -1.19 2.30 0.34
C TRP A 14 -1.20 0.81 0.70
N LEU A 15 -1.93 0.03 -0.10
CA LEU A 15 -2.10 -1.39 0.14
C LEU A 15 -0.82 -2.15 -0.18
N GLY A 16 -0.62 -3.22 0.56
CA GLY A 16 0.54 -4.09 0.35
C GLY A 16 0.73 -5.05 1.52
N GLY A 17 1.71 -5.92 1.37
CA GLY A 17 2.04 -6.89 2.39
C GLY A 17 3.36 -7.58 2.11
N HIS A 18 3.70 -8.53 2.97
CA HIS A 18 4.94 -9.27 2.88
C HIS A 18 4.85 -10.38 1.82
N ALA A 19 5.92 -10.58 1.06
CA ALA A 19 6.01 -11.65 0.07
C ALA A 19 6.13 -13.04 0.71
N ASP A 20 6.72 -13.11 1.89
CA ASP A 20 6.90 -14.34 2.69
C ASP A 20 7.47 -15.51 1.87
N GLY A 21 8.50 -15.21 1.08
CA GLY A 21 9.18 -16.21 0.26
C GLY A 21 8.60 -16.40 -1.14
N GLU A 22 7.47 -15.78 -1.47
CA GLU A 22 6.91 -15.81 -2.82
C GLU A 22 7.76 -14.95 -3.76
N THR A 23 8.12 -15.49 -4.93
CA THR A 23 8.97 -14.80 -5.90
C THR A 23 8.20 -14.05 -6.97
N ASP A 24 6.94 -14.41 -7.21
CA ASP A 24 6.06 -13.66 -8.12
C ASP A 24 5.45 -12.47 -7.38
N LEU A 25 6.19 -11.36 -7.35
CA LEU A 25 5.83 -10.18 -6.56
C LEU A 25 4.58 -9.46 -7.12
N LEU A 26 4.34 -9.55 -8.42
CA LEU A 26 3.10 -9.00 -8.99
C LEU A 26 1.88 -9.77 -8.46
N ALA A 27 1.97 -11.09 -8.40
CA ALA A 27 0.91 -11.92 -7.84
C ALA A 27 0.67 -11.59 -6.37
N VAL A 28 1.73 -11.33 -5.61
CA VAL A 28 1.64 -10.88 -4.21
C VAL A 28 0.88 -9.57 -4.12
N ALA A 29 1.23 -8.58 -4.93
CA ALA A 29 0.57 -7.29 -4.92
C ALA A 29 -0.93 -7.40 -5.19
N ILE A 30 -1.31 -8.18 -6.20
CA ILE A 30 -2.72 -8.40 -6.55
C ILE A 30 -3.46 -9.11 -5.41
N ARG A 31 -2.86 -10.14 -4.83
CA ARG A 31 -3.43 -10.88 -3.70
C ARG A 31 -3.69 -9.96 -2.51
N GLU A 32 -2.72 -9.11 -2.17
CA GLU A 32 -2.85 -8.20 -1.03
C GLU A 32 -3.99 -7.19 -1.22
N VAL A 33 -4.18 -6.66 -2.42
CA VAL A 33 -5.30 -5.76 -2.69
C VAL A 33 -6.64 -6.50 -2.50
N LYS A 34 -6.74 -7.72 -3.01
CA LYS A 34 -7.96 -8.53 -2.85
C LYS A 34 -8.25 -8.84 -1.39
N GLU A 35 -7.23 -9.17 -0.62
CA GLU A 35 -7.37 -9.50 0.80
C GLU A 35 -7.68 -8.27 1.65
N GLU A 36 -6.95 -7.17 1.43
CA GLU A 36 -7.09 -5.98 2.26
C GLU A 36 -8.33 -5.14 1.95
N ALA A 37 -8.79 -5.12 0.72
CA ALA A 37 -9.90 -4.28 0.31
C ALA A 37 -11.12 -5.05 -0.19
N GLY A 38 -11.02 -6.37 -0.34
CA GLY A 38 -12.12 -7.20 -0.82
C GLY A 38 -12.49 -6.99 -2.29
N ILE A 39 -11.63 -6.34 -3.06
CA ILE A 39 -11.85 -6.09 -4.49
C ILE A 39 -11.43 -7.32 -5.29
N SER A 40 -12.26 -7.77 -6.23
CA SER A 40 -11.97 -8.92 -7.08
C SER A 40 -11.43 -8.52 -8.47
N GLY A 41 -11.89 -7.41 -9.00
CA GLY A 41 -11.54 -6.96 -10.35
C GLY A 41 -10.29 -6.08 -10.41
N VAL A 42 -9.15 -6.62 -10.00
CA VAL A 42 -7.87 -5.91 -9.98
C VAL A 42 -6.98 -6.44 -11.09
N ARG A 43 -6.38 -5.52 -11.86
CA ARG A 43 -5.43 -5.89 -12.92
C ARG A 43 -4.27 -4.91 -12.97
N PRO A 44 -3.05 -5.34 -13.40
CA PRO A 44 -1.93 -4.43 -13.53
C PRO A 44 -2.10 -3.51 -14.73
N VAL A 45 -1.70 -2.25 -14.56
CA VAL A 45 -1.57 -1.30 -15.67
C VAL A 45 -0.40 -1.73 -16.55
N SER A 46 0.64 -2.27 -15.92
CA SER A 46 1.80 -2.87 -16.58
C SER A 46 2.33 -3.98 -15.69
N GLU A 47 2.91 -5.02 -16.28
CA GLU A 47 3.56 -6.09 -15.53
C GLU A 47 4.93 -5.69 -14.99
N LYS A 48 5.43 -4.54 -15.41
CA LYS A 48 6.72 -4.02 -14.95
C LYS A 48 6.61 -3.39 -13.57
N ILE A 49 7.71 -3.47 -12.83
CA ILE A 49 7.83 -2.79 -11.54
C ILE A 49 7.66 -1.29 -11.76
N PHE A 50 6.78 -0.67 -10.97
CA PHE A 50 6.51 0.75 -11.04
C PHE A 50 7.51 1.56 -10.23
N SER A 51 7.91 1.07 -9.07
CA SER A 51 8.88 1.73 -8.19
C SER A 51 9.55 0.74 -7.23
N LEU A 52 10.78 1.08 -6.83
CA LEU A 52 11.56 0.33 -5.85
C LEU A 52 12.00 1.27 -4.73
N GLU A 53 11.84 0.87 -3.50
CA GLU A 53 12.32 1.59 -2.33
C GLU A 53 12.99 0.65 -1.34
N SER A 54 13.99 1.17 -0.62
CA SER A 54 14.56 0.53 0.56
C SER A 54 14.23 1.42 1.75
N LEU A 55 13.38 0.92 2.65
CA LEU A 55 12.80 1.73 3.73
C LEU A 55 13.16 1.16 5.09
N THR A 56 13.50 2.05 6.02
CA THR A 56 13.71 1.67 7.42
C THR A 56 12.36 1.60 8.13
N VAL A 57 12.12 0.47 8.80
CA VAL A 57 10.96 0.30 9.69
C VAL A 57 11.46 0.39 11.11
N ASP A 58 10.93 1.35 11.87
CA ASP A 58 11.30 1.54 13.28
C ASP A 58 10.82 0.37 14.15
N GLY A 59 11.53 0.13 15.24
CA GLY A 59 11.12 -0.90 16.20
C GLY A 59 9.72 -0.62 16.74
N HIS A 60 8.91 -1.66 16.84
CA HIS A 60 7.52 -1.54 17.30
C HIS A 60 7.03 -2.85 17.93
N VAL A 61 5.88 -2.79 18.59
CA VAL A 61 5.24 -3.98 19.15
C VAL A 61 4.12 -4.42 18.19
N LYS A 62 4.16 -5.70 17.79
CA LYS A 62 3.14 -6.31 16.95
C LYS A 62 2.68 -7.62 17.58
N ARG A 63 1.38 -7.74 17.83
CA ARG A 63 0.75 -8.92 18.43
C ARG A 63 1.42 -9.33 19.76
N GLY A 64 1.76 -8.33 20.59
CA GLY A 64 2.39 -8.55 21.90
C GLY A 64 3.87 -8.84 21.87
N LYS A 65 4.51 -8.86 20.70
CA LYS A 65 5.95 -9.11 20.55
C LYS A 65 6.66 -7.89 19.98
N TYR A 66 7.83 -7.59 20.51
CA TYR A 66 8.68 -6.52 20.01
C TYR A 66 9.32 -6.94 18.68
N VAL A 67 9.20 -6.08 17.68
CA VAL A 67 9.86 -6.22 16.39
C VAL A 67 10.92 -5.14 16.30
N SER A 68 12.19 -5.56 16.13
CA SER A 68 13.31 -4.62 16.04
C SER A 68 13.29 -3.82 14.73
N SER A 69 13.98 -2.68 14.74
CA SER A 69 14.18 -1.87 13.54
C SER A 69 14.85 -2.70 12.44
N HIS A 70 14.35 -2.58 11.22
CA HIS A 70 14.84 -3.35 10.08
C HIS A 70 14.57 -2.64 8.76
N LEU A 71 15.18 -3.12 7.68
CA LEU A 71 14.93 -2.60 6.32
C LEU A 71 13.83 -3.40 5.64
N HIS A 72 12.93 -2.68 4.98
CA HIS A 72 11.98 -3.24 4.02
C HIS A 72 12.43 -2.91 2.60
N LEU A 73 12.57 -3.93 1.78
CA LEU A 73 12.75 -3.76 0.34
C LEU A 73 11.36 -3.75 -0.28
N HIS A 74 10.93 -2.59 -0.75
CA HIS A 74 9.60 -2.39 -1.32
C HIS A 74 9.63 -2.50 -2.83
N VAL A 75 8.73 -3.30 -3.38
CA VAL A 75 8.46 -3.36 -4.81
C VAL A 75 7.02 -2.90 -5.00
N THR A 76 6.83 -1.86 -5.80
CA THR A 76 5.52 -1.29 -6.06
C THR A 76 5.10 -1.56 -7.50
N TYR A 77 3.86 -2.01 -7.66
CA TYR A 77 3.21 -2.15 -8.97
C TYR A 77 2.03 -1.19 -9.06
N LEU A 78 1.78 -0.65 -10.24
CA LEU A 78 0.60 0.16 -10.49
C LEU A 78 -0.52 -0.75 -10.98
N LEU A 79 -1.58 -0.83 -10.18
CA LEU A 79 -2.75 -1.64 -10.47
C LEU A 79 -3.95 -0.74 -10.69
N GLU A 80 -4.97 -1.26 -11.37
CA GLU A 80 -6.23 -0.56 -11.51
C GLU A 80 -7.40 -1.44 -11.12
N ALA A 81 -8.45 -0.82 -10.60
CA ALA A 81 -9.68 -1.47 -10.19
C ALA A 81 -10.84 -0.50 -10.39
N ALA A 82 -12.05 -1.04 -10.54
CA ALA A 82 -13.25 -0.22 -10.66
C ALA A 82 -13.57 0.40 -9.30
N SER A 83 -13.71 1.74 -9.25
CA SER A 83 -14.04 2.46 -8.02
C SER A 83 -15.47 2.21 -7.53
N GLU A 84 -16.34 1.68 -8.40
CA GLU A 84 -17.71 1.30 -8.05
C GLU A 84 -17.77 -0.04 -7.29
N GLU A 85 -16.73 -0.84 -7.33
CA GLU A 85 -16.70 -2.11 -6.61
C GLU A 85 -16.69 -1.86 -5.11
N GLN A 86 -17.52 -2.60 -4.37
CA GLN A 86 -17.61 -2.44 -2.93
C GLN A 86 -16.30 -2.88 -2.24
N VAL A 87 -15.80 -2.06 -1.32
CA VAL A 87 -14.60 -2.35 -0.55
C VAL A 87 -14.96 -2.84 0.84
N PHE A 88 -14.08 -3.68 1.40
CA PHE A 88 -14.26 -4.27 2.73
C PHE A 88 -12.99 -4.13 3.55
N VAL A 89 -13.14 -3.91 4.84
CA VAL A 89 -12.03 -3.79 5.78
C VAL A 89 -11.52 -5.17 6.20
N LYS A 90 -10.19 -5.33 6.24
CA LYS A 90 -9.55 -6.49 6.87
C LYS A 90 -9.31 -6.12 8.34
N GLU A 91 -10.23 -6.51 9.22
CA GLU A 91 -10.36 -6.01 10.58
C GLU A 91 -9.17 -6.25 11.51
N ASP A 92 -8.38 -7.29 11.27
CA ASP A 92 -7.23 -7.63 12.11
C ASP A 92 -6.03 -6.69 11.92
N GLU A 93 -5.95 -5.98 10.81
CA GLU A 93 -4.84 -5.07 10.49
C GLU A 93 -5.28 -3.64 10.23
N ASN A 94 -6.47 -3.46 9.67
CA ASN A 94 -6.95 -2.16 9.18
C ASN A 94 -8.31 -1.83 9.78
N SER A 95 -8.59 -0.54 9.93
CA SER A 95 -9.89 -0.04 10.43
C SER A 95 -10.64 0.80 9.40
N GLY A 96 -10.08 1.00 8.20
CA GLY A 96 -10.76 1.74 7.13
C GLY A 96 -10.20 1.39 5.77
N VAL A 97 -11.03 1.50 4.75
CA VAL A 97 -10.65 1.38 3.32
C VAL A 97 -11.44 2.45 2.57
N SER A 98 -10.76 3.26 1.76
CA SER A 98 -11.44 4.31 0.99
C SER A 98 -10.65 4.71 -0.25
N TRP A 99 -11.39 5.26 -1.22
CA TRP A 99 -10.81 5.89 -2.41
C TRP A 99 -10.56 7.36 -2.17
N PHE A 100 -9.43 7.86 -2.63
CA PHE A 100 -9.05 9.27 -2.57
C PHE A 100 -8.52 9.73 -3.92
N THR A 101 -8.62 11.03 -4.21
CA THR A 101 -7.85 11.61 -5.31
C THR A 101 -6.36 11.54 -4.94
N PRO A 102 -5.44 11.60 -5.91
CA PRO A 102 -4.00 11.61 -5.59
C PRO A 102 -3.63 12.73 -4.60
N GLU A 103 -4.21 13.91 -4.74
CA GLU A 103 -3.97 15.04 -3.85
C GLU A 103 -4.49 14.80 -2.43
N GLU A 104 -5.70 14.24 -2.32
CA GLU A 104 -6.28 13.87 -1.03
C GLU A 104 -5.48 12.78 -0.33
N ALA A 105 -4.98 11.80 -1.10
CA ALA A 105 -4.16 10.71 -0.56
C ALA A 105 -2.91 11.24 0.15
N LEU A 106 -2.25 12.25 -0.44
CA LEU A 106 -1.07 12.87 0.16
C LEU A 106 -1.39 13.59 1.47
N LYS A 107 -2.61 14.14 1.58
CA LYS A 107 -3.04 14.85 2.79
C LYS A 107 -3.53 13.90 3.88
N LYS A 108 -4.04 12.73 3.52
CA LYS A 108 -4.62 11.77 4.47
C LYS A 108 -3.56 11.01 5.25
N SER A 109 -2.40 10.75 4.66
CA SER A 109 -1.32 10.08 5.38
C SER A 109 -0.72 11.03 6.42
N THR A 110 -0.54 10.52 7.64
CA THR A 110 0.11 11.26 8.73
C THR A 110 1.56 10.85 8.92
N GLU A 111 2.13 10.21 7.91
CA GLU A 111 3.52 9.80 7.88
C GLU A 111 4.32 10.75 6.97
N PRO A 112 4.83 11.90 7.48
CA PRO A 112 5.44 12.94 6.62
C PRO A 112 6.59 12.44 5.76
N TRP A 113 7.40 11.54 6.30
CA TRP A 113 8.53 10.95 5.57
C TRP A 113 8.06 10.16 4.35
N PHE A 114 7.01 9.32 4.53
CA PHE A 114 6.42 8.53 3.45
C PHE A 114 5.77 9.43 2.40
N VAL A 115 5.05 10.46 2.82
CA VAL A 115 4.41 11.41 1.90
C VAL A 115 5.47 12.09 1.04
N GLU A 116 6.53 12.60 1.67
CA GLU A 116 7.59 13.34 0.97
C GLU A 116 8.44 12.43 0.07
N ARG A 117 8.85 11.28 0.58
CA ARG A 117 9.86 10.42 -0.06
C ARG A 117 9.28 9.34 -0.97
N VAL A 118 8.09 8.86 -0.68
CA VAL A 118 7.48 7.72 -1.38
C VAL A 118 6.20 8.14 -2.11
N TYR A 119 5.18 8.55 -1.39
CA TYR A 119 3.86 8.80 -1.98
C TYR A 119 3.87 9.95 -2.98
N GLY A 120 4.58 11.03 -2.67
CA GLY A 120 4.72 12.15 -3.61
C GLY A 120 5.37 11.73 -4.91
N LYS A 121 6.43 10.92 -4.83
CA LYS A 121 7.11 10.37 -6.01
C LYS A 121 6.16 9.49 -6.83
N LEU A 122 5.41 8.61 -6.19
CA LEU A 122 4.50 7.69 -6.87
C LEU A 122 3.35 8.44 -7.55
N VAL A 123 2.80 9.46 -6.90
CA VAL A 123 1.75 10.30 -7.48
C VAL A 123 2.27 11.01 -8.75
N GLU A 124 3.49 11.55 -8.70
CA GLU A 124 4.10 12.19 -9.88
C GLU A 124 4.28 11.18 -11.03
N LYS A 125 4.73 9.98 -10.73
CA LYS A 125 4.85 8.91 -11.74
C LYS A 125 3.50 8.52 -12.33
N MET A 126 2.45 8.45 -11.52
CA MET A 126 1.10 8.15 -11.99
C MET A 126 0.61 9.19 -12.99
N LYS A 127 0.84 10.47 -12.72
CA LYS A 127 0.44 11.56 -13.62
C LYS A 127 1.14 11.47 -14.97
N LYS A 128 2.37 10.97 -15.02
CA LYS A 128 3.11 10.80 -16.27
C LYS A 128 2.64 9.62 -17.10
N ASN A 129 1.91 8.68 -16.51
CA ASN A 129 1.39 7.51 -17.19
C ASN A 129 -0.04 7.69 -17.72
N ASP A 130 -0.64 8.84 -17.47
CA ASP A 130 -1.98 9.18 -17.95
C ASP A 130 -1.95 9.78 -19.36
#